data_cc2d3a1ecba86a0ec4440faecc40d5c9
#
_entry.id   cc2d3a1ecba86a0ec4440faecc40d5c9
#
_cell.length_a   1.000
_cell.length_b   1.000
_cell.length_c   1.000
_cell.angle_alpha   90.00
_cell.angle_beta   90.00
_cell.angle_gamma   90.00
#
_symmetry.space_group_name_H-M   'P 1'
#
loop_
_entity.id
_entity.type
_entity.pdbx_description
1 polymer ?
#
loop_
_entity_poly.entity_id
_entity_poly.type
_entity_poly.pdbx_seq_one_letter_code
_entity_poly.pdbx_strand_id
1 'polypeptide(L)'
;MQQASFDIEPFFLSGEQGALFCIHLYPTHTAPKAGILYLHPFAEEMHKSRRMAALQARRFAAEGYAVLQVDLTGCGDSACDFGDATWETWLADARRAHAWLLAKTTGPIILWGLRTGASLAVELASVLPDIERLLLWQPVVNGEQYLNQFLRIKMASEMLSGGQAQSGTKDLRAKLEAGEGIEVGGYMLGVTMARDLARLKLADTPPPCPVEWIEIGADDSDTPNLSSQRIVDDWRTAGVSVHTRTLNGESFWVTQEITGCPSLIEATSEAVRGHP
;
A
#
# COMPACT_ATOMS: atom_id res chain seq x y z
N MET A 1 26.78 19.82 -4.94
CA MET A 1 26.13 19.06 -3.84
C MET A 1 26.51 17.60 -4.01
N GLN A 2 27.21 17.02 -3.04
CA GLN A 2 27.51 15.59 -3.05
C GLN A 2 26.18 14.84 -2.94
N GLN A 3 25.88 13.98 -3.90
CA GLN A 3 24.71 13.12 -3.86
C GLN A 3 24.88 12.24 -2.61
N ALA A 4 23.94 12.31 -1.66
CA ALA A 4 24.03 11.50 -0.44
C ALA A 4 24.05 10.03 -0.86
N SER A 5 25.08 9.29 -0.46
CA SER A 5 25.21 7.87 -0.78
C SER A 5 24.33 7.07 0.17
N PHE A 6 23.67 6.06 -0.37
CA PHE A 6 22.87 5.10 0.37
C PHE A 6 23.17 3.69 -0.12
N ASP A 7 22.98 2.71 0.74
CA ASP A 7 23.09 1.30 0.41
C ASP A 7 21.72 0.66 0.24
N ILE A 8 21.69 -0.46 -0.49
CA ILE A 8 20.51 -1.28 -0.71
C ILE A 8 20.85 -2.71 -0.27
N GLU A 9 20.15 -3.21 0.72
CA GLU A 9 20.34 -4.53 1.29
C GLU A 9 19.07 -5.37 1.14
N PRO A 10 19.04 -6.34 0.21
CA PRO A 10 17.99 -7.36 0.17
C PRO A 10 18.27 -8.43 1.24
N PHE A 11 17.23 -8.83 1.97
CA PHE A 11 17.33 -9.86 2.99
C PHE A 11 15.98 -10.53 3.25
N PHE A 12 16.01 -11.63 4.01
CA PHE A 12 14.80 -12.29 4.47
C PHE A 12 14.57 -12.06 5.96
N LEU A 13 13.39 -11.54 6.30
CA LEU A 13 12.90 -11.39 7.66
C LEU A 13 12.10 -12.63 8.06
N SER A 14 12.26 -13.13 9.28
CA SER A 14 11.46 -14.25 9.77
C SER A 14 10.03 -13.82 10.04
N GLY A 15 9.06 -14.30 9.26
CA GLY A 15 7.62 -14.11 9.45
C GLY A 15 6.97 -15.26 10.23
N GLU A 16 5.67 -15.19 10.47
CA GLU A 16 4.94 -16.26 11.18
C GLU A 16 4.71 -17.50 10.32
N GLN A 17 4.48 -17.28 9.03
CA GLN A 17 4.20 -18.34 8.06
C GLN A 17 5.39 -18.66 7.16
N GLY A 18 6.54 -18.05 7.40
CA GLY A 18 7.75 -18.27 6.61
C GLY A 18 8.60 -17.00 6.47
N ALA A 19 9.52 -17.02 5.55
CA ALA A 19 10.42 -15.91 5.30
C ALA A 19 9.71 -14.80 4.50
N LEU A 20 9.90 -13.55 4.91
CA LEU A 20 9.43 -12.35 4.22
C LEU A 20 10.60 -11.70 3.49
N PHE A 21 10.50 -11.54 2.19
CA PHE A 21 11.50 -10.81 1.42
C PHE A 21 11.43 -9.32 1.70
N CYS A 22 12.57 -8.73 1.99
CA CYS A 22 12.68 -7.33 2.34
C CYS A 22 13.79 -6.66 1.54
N ILE A 23 13.62 -5.37 1.26
CA ILE A 23 14.69 -4.50 0.73
C ILE A 23 14.82 -3.32 1.69
N HIS A 24 16.00 -3.20 2.32
CA HIS A 24 16.36 -2.08 3.18
C HIS A 24 17.26 -1.11 2.44
N LEU A 25 16.84 0.16 2.37
CA LEU A 25 17.63 1.24 1.82
C LEU A 25 17.97 2.21 2.95
N TYR A 26 19.24 2.57 3.12
CA TYR A 26 19.67 3.41 4.24
C TYR A 26 20.87 4.28 3.90
N PRO A 27 21.00 5.48 4.49
CA PRO A 27 22.14 6.35 4.28
C PRO A 27 23.43 5.72 4.84
N THR A 28 24.54 5.79 4.08
CA THR A 28 25.80 5.11 4.44
C THR A 28 26.67 5.85 5.46
N HIS A 29 26.55 7.17 5.56
CA HIS A 29 27.48 8.00 6.32
C HIS A 29 26.85 8.77 7.48
N THR A 30 25.54 8.68 7.64
CA THR A 30 24.78 9.37 8.69
C THR A 30 23.75 8.44 9.29
N ALA A 31 23.40 8.65 10.56
CA ALA A 31 22.23 8.00 11.13
C ALA A 31 20.96 8.41 10.36
N PRO A 32 20.02 7.49 10.12
CA PRO A 32 18.75 7.82 9.47
C PRO A 32 17.96 8.85 10.29
N LYS A 33 17.34 9.82 9.59
CA LYS A 33 16.46 10.82 10.20
C LYS A 33 15.18 10.20 10.77
N ALA A 34 14.64 9.25 10.04
CA ALA A 34 13.44 8.48 10.37
C ALA A 34 13.44 7.16 9.61
N GLY A 35 12.61 6.20 10.04
CA GLY A 35 12.31 4.99 9.30
C GLY A 35 11.03 5.15 8.47
N ILE A 36 11.01 4.62 7.25
CA ILE A 36 9.82 4.61 6.38
C ILE A 36 9.52 3.17 6.00
N LEU A 37 8.37 2.65 6.44
CA LEU A 37 7.91 1.31 6.06
C LEU A 37 6.92 1.42 4.90
N TYR A 38 7.26 0.80 3.78
CA TYR A 38 6.38 0.71 2.62
C TYR A 38 5.52 -0.55 2.66
N LEU A 39 4.20 -0.37 2.51
CA LEU A 39 3.19 -1.40 2.38
C LEU A 39 2.59 -1.36 0.98
N HIS A 40 2.79 -2.47 0.25
CA HIS A 40 2.42 -2.57 -1.15
C HIS A 40 0.91 -2.79 -1.37
N PRO A 41 0.39 -2.53 -2.59
CA PRO A 41 -0.99 -2.83 -2.94
C PRO A 41 -1.21 -4.32 -3.22
N PHE A 42 -2.48 -4.69 -3.47
CA PHE A 42 -2.96 -6.04 -3.65
C PHE A 42 -2.66 -6.60 -5.05
N ALA A 43 -2.31 -7.88 -5.12
CA ALA A 43 -2.21 -8.66 -6.35
C ALA A 43 -1.36 -7.96 -7.45
N GLU A 44 -1.90 -7.82 -8.67
CA GLU A 44 -1.18 -7.27 -9.81
C GLU A 44 -0.78 -5.79 -9.62
N GLU A 45 -1.55 -5.00 -8.85
CA GLU A 45 -1.21 -3.61 -8.55
C GLU A 45 0.18 -3.50 -7.90
N MET A 46 0.60 -4.50 -7.11
CA MET A 46 1.93 -4.57 -6.50
C MET A 46 3.03 -4.60 -7.56
N HIS A 47 2.92 -5.49 -8.55
CA HIS A 47 3.96 -5.61 -9.59
C HIS A 47 4.04 -4.38 -10.49
N LYS A 48 2.91 -3.83 -10.86
CA LYS A 48 2.83 -2.62 -11.67
C LYS A 48 3.40 -1.39 -10.97
N SER A 49 3.27 -1.31 -9.64
CA SER A 49 3.75 -0.18 -8.85
C SER A 49 5.19 -0.31 -8.35
N ARG A 50 5.85 -1.48 -8.48
CA ARG A 50 7.22 -1.71 -7.95
C ARG A 50 8.23 -0.65 -8.39
N ARG A 51 8.17 -0.22 -9.65
CA ARG A 51 9.07 0.82 -10.17
C ARG A 51 8.90 2.14 -9.42
N MET A 52 7.67 2.59 -9.23
CA MET A 52 7.38 3.85 -8.54
C MET A 52 7.78 3.78 -7.07
N ALA A 53 7.46 2.67 -6.40
CA ALA A 53 7.88 2.42 -5.03
C ALA A 53 9.41 2.40 -4.89
N ALA A 54 10.12 1.74 -5.82
CA ALA A 54 11.58 1.71 -5.80
C ALA A 54 12.21 3.08 -6.07
N LEU A 55 11.64 3.91 -6.95
CA LEU A 55 12.11 5.28 -7.19
C LEU A 55 11.93 6.15 -5.94
N GLN A 56 10.76 6.08 -5.31
CA GLN A 56 10.49 6.85 -4.08
C GLN A 56 11.38 6.38 -2.93
N ALA A 57 11.57 5.07 -2.74
CA ALA A 57 12.44 4.54 -1.71
C ALA A 57 13.90 5.03 -1.87
N ARG A 58 14.43 5.03 -3.10
CA ARG A 58 15.76 5.59 -3.39
C ARG A 58 15.82 7.08 -3.13
N ARG A 59 14.77 7.81 -3.46
CA ARG A 59 14.69 9.26 -3.18
C ARG A 59 14.74 9.52 -1.67
N PHE A 60 13.98 8.81 -0.88
CA PHE A 60 14.00 8.91 0.57
C PHE A 60 15.36 8.55 1.17
N ALA A 61 15.97 7.45 0.71
CA ALA A 61 17.30 7.05 1.19
C ALA A 61 18.37 8.12 0.86
N ALA A 62 18.33 8.72 -0.33
CA ALA A 62 19.19 9.83 -0.72
C ALA A 62 18.93 11.10 0.10
N GLU A 63 17.75 11.26 0.69
CA GLU A 63 17.39 12.36 1.58
C GLU A 63 17.68 12.06 3.05
N GLY A 64 18.23 10.88 3.36
CA GLY A 64 18.70 10.50 4.70
C GLY A 64 17.69 9.73 5.54
N TYR A 65 16.69 9.08 4.92
CA TYR A 65 15.75 8.18 5.59
C TYR A 65 16.18 6.72 5.44
N ALA A 66 15.86 5.88 6.43
CA ALA A 66 15.91 4.43 6.27
C ALA A 66 14.57 3.94 5.73
N VAL A 67 14.57 3.20 4.63
CA VAL A 67 13.34 2.69 3.99
C VAL A 67 13.33 1.19 4.01
N LEU A 68 12.26 0.59 4.48
CA LEU A 68 12.02 -0.83 4.40
C LEU A 68 10.84 -1.10 3.45
N GLN A 69 11.09 -1.86 2.39
CA GLN A 69 10.07 -2.45 1.55
C GLN A 69 9.96 -3.92 1.90
N VAL A 70 8.76 -4.41 2.19
CA VAL A 70 8.48 -5.80 2.52
C VAL A 70 7.49 -6.39 1.52
N ASP A 71 7.80 -7.56 1.01
CA ASP A 71 6.83 -8.40 0.34
C ASP A 71 6.06 -9.17 1.43
N LEU A 72 4.75 -8.97 1.52
CA LEU A 72 3.90 -9.61 2.52
C LEU A 72 3.71 -11.10 2.19
N THR A 73 3.29 -11.90 3.15
CA THR A 73 3.02 -13.34 2.96
C THR A 73 2.23 -13.61 1.68
N GLY A 74 2.71 -14.54 0.87
CA GLY A 74 2.10 -14.93 -0.41
C GLY A 74 2.35 -13.95 -1.56
N CYS A 75 3.21 -12.94 -1.37
CA CYS A 75 3.53 -11.93 -2.38
C CYS A 75 5.01 -11.94 -2.74
N GLY A 76 5.32 -11.70 -4.00
CA GLY A 76 6.68 -11.52 -4.51
C GLY A 76 7.59 -12.70 -4.20
N ASP A 77 8.67 -12.45 -3.46
CA ASP A 77 9.65 -13.47 -3.07
C ASP A 77 9.45 -13.97 -1.62
N SER A 78 8.36 -13.57 -0.96
CA SER A 78 7.99 -14.05 0.38
C SER A 78 7.37 -15.45 0.33
N ALA A 79 7.40 -16.15 1.47
CA ALA A 79 6.86 -17.50 1.62
C ALA A 79 5.34 -17.56 1.41
N CYS A 80 4.84 -18.75 1.16
CA CYS A 80 3.45 -19.14 0.90
C CYS A 80 2.93 -18.71 -0.47
N ASP A 81 1.77 -19.25 -0.84
CA ASP A 81 1.05 -18.82 -2.03
C ASP A 81 0.09 -17.66 -1.70
N PHE A 82 -0.26 -16.86 -2.70
CA PHE A 82 -1.16 -15.73 -2.53
C PHE A 82 -2.53 -16.12 -1.95
N GLY A 83 -2.99 -17.33 -2.26
CA GLY A 83 -4.25 -17.89 -1.75
C GLY A 83 -4.26 -18.20 -0.26
N ASP A 84 -3.10 -18.36 0.35
CA ASP A 84 -2.94 -18.64 1.79
C ASP A 84 -2.94 -17.35 2.62
N ALA A 85 -2.70 -16.19 1.98
CA ALA A 85 -2.65 -14.92 2.65
C ALA A 85 -4.02 -14.49 3.19
N THR A 86 -3.99 -13.87 4.37
CA THR A 86 -5.15 -13.20 4.97
C THR A 86 -4.78 -11.77 5.36
N TRP A 87 -5.77 -10.93 5.58
CA TRP A 87 -5.52 -9.57 6.06
C TRP A 87 -4.81 -9.56 7.42
N GLU A 88 -5.16 -10.52 8.28
CA GLU A 88 -4.51 -10.69 9.59
C GLU A 88 -3.03 -11.08 9.46
N THR A 89 -2.69 -12.01 8.55
CA THR A 89 -1.29 -12.36 8.29
C THR A 89 -0.50 -11.17 7.76
N TRP A 90 -1.10 -10.37 6.88
CA TRP A 90 -0.46 -9.15 6.37
C TRP A 90 -0.23 -8.10 7.45
N LEU A 91 -1.18 -7.93 8.39
CA LEU A 91 -0.97 -7.07 9.56
C LEU A 91 0.15 -7.58 10.48
N ALA A 92 0.24 -8.89 10.69
CA ALA A 92 1.32 -9.51 11.47
C ALA A 92 2.68 -9.29 10.80
N ASP A 93 2.77 -9.47 9.48
CA ASP A 93 3.99 -9.21 8.70
C ASP A 93 4.41 -7.75 8.80
N ALA A 94 3.46 -6.82 8.63
CA ALA A 94 3.70 -5.38 8.73
C ALA A 94 4.18 -4.98 10.13
N ARG A 95 3.63 -5.57 11.20
CA ARG A 95 4.12 -5.37 12.58
C ARG A 95 5.56 -5.85 12.75
N ARG A 96 5.92 -7.00 12.19
CA ARG A 96 7.29 -7.53 12.23
C ARG A 96 8.26 -6.64 11.47
N ALA A 97 7.88 -6.21 10.28
CA ALA A 97 8.65 -5.27 9.48
C ALA A 97 8.85 -3.93 10.20
N HIS A 98 7.80 -3.40 10.85
CA HIS A 98 7.88 -2.22 11.69
C HIS A 98 8.86 -2.42 12.85
N ALA A 99 8.74 -3.49 13.62
CA ALA A 99 9.63 -3.77 14.75
C ALA A 99 11.11 -3.91 14.33
N TRP A 100 11.34 -4.53 13.17
CA TRP A 100 12.69 -4.64 12.60
C TRP A 100 13.25 -3.25 12.22
N LEU A 101 12.45 -2.43 11.53
CA LEU A 101 12.87 -1.09 11.12
C LEU A 101 13.09 -0.16 12.32
N LEU A 102 12.23 -0.23 13.33
CA LEU A 102 12.38 0.53 14.57
C LEU A 102 13.70 0.21 15.30
N ALA A 103 14.15 -1.05 15.25
CA ALA A 103 15.44 -1.45 15.80
C ALA A 103 16.66 -0.95 14.98
N LYS A 104 16.45 -0.50 13.75
CA LYS A 104 17.50 -0.01 12.83
C LYS A 104 17.57 1.52 12.74
N THR A 105 16.63 2.23 13.32
CA THR A 105 16.61 3.70 13.32
C THR A 105 16.40 4.24 14.73
N THR A 106 16.98 5.38 15.02
CA THR A 106 16.75 6.13 16.27
C THR A 106 15.65 7.19 16.12
N GLY A 107 15.20 7.41 14.90
CA GLY A 107 14.14 8.36 14.56
C GLY A 107 12.75 7.74 14.59
N PRO A 108 11.72 8.55 14.35
CA PRO A 108 10.34 8.09 14.29
C PRO A 108 10.09 7.20 13.07
N ILE A 109 8.94 6.50 13.07
CA ILE A 109 8.51 5.66 11.96
C ILE A 109 7.37 6.32 11.20
N ILE A 110 7.50 6.35 9.88
CA ILE A 110 6.49 6.79 8.92
C ILE A 110 5.98 5.54 8.21
N LEU A 111 4.67 5.38 8.13
CA LEU A 111 4.07 4.33 7.30
C LEU A 111 3.69 4.91 5.94
N TRP A 112 4.13 4.25 4.88
CA TRP A 112 3.83 4.62 3.51
C TRP A 112 3.09 3.48 2.82
N GLY A 113 1.87 3.73 2.39
CA GLY A 113 1.05 2.72 1.74
C GLY A 113 0.47 3.19 0.41
N LEU A 114 0.34 2.26 -0.52
CA LEU A 114 -0.33 2.46 -1.80
C LEU A 114 -1.59 1.59 -1.88
N ARG A 115 -2.73 2.17 -2.27
CA ARG A 115 -4.00 1.46 -2.48
C ARG A 115 -4.44 0.68 -1.22
N THR A 116 -4.55 -0.64 -1.28
CA THR A 116 -4.83 -1.51 -0.11
C THR A 116 -3.72 -1.45 0.94
N GLY A 117 -2.46 -1.26 0.53
CA GLY A 117 -1.35 -1.00 1.44
C GLY A 117 -1.53 0.28 2.26
N ALA A 118 -2.23 1.29 1.73
CA ALA A 118 -2.61 2.47 2.49
C ALA A 118 -3.66 2.12 3.58
N SER A 119 -4.64 1.27 3.26
CA SER A 119 -5.60 0.79 4.25
C SER A 119 -4.94 -0.03 5.35
N LEU A 120 -3.96 -0.88 4.97
CA LEU A 120 -3.15 -1.65 5.92
C LEU A 120 -2.32 -0.73 6.82
N ALA A 121 -1.74 0.36 6.27
CA ALA A 121 -0.99 1.36 7.03
C ALA A 121 -1.86 2.06 8.08
N VAL A 122 -3.09 2.43 7.71
CA VAL A 122 -4.05 3.06 8.63
C VAL A 122 -4.40 2.12 9.80
N GLU A 123 -4.70 0.85 9.49
CA GLU A 123 -5.01 -0.13 10.53
C GLU A 123 -3.80 -0.43 11.41
N LEU A 124 -2.62 -0.53 10.82
CA LEU A 124 -1.38 -0.72 11.56
C LEU A 124 -1.11 0.45 12.52
N ALA A 125 -1.32 1.70 12.07
CA ALA A 125 -1.14 2.89 12.91
C ALA A 125 -2.11 2.94 14.08
N SER A 126 -3.31 2.36 13.97
CA SER A 126 -4.29 2.33 15.06
C SER A 126 -3.87 1.45 16.23
N VAL A 127 -2.92 0.53 16.01
CA VAL A 127 -2.45 -0.44 17.02
C VAL A 127 -0.98 -0.25 17.42
N LEU A 128 -0.25 0.64 16.74
CA LEU A 128 1.15 0.97 17.06
C LEU A 128 1.24 2.41 17.60
N PRO A 129 1.86 2.61 18.79
CA PRO A 129 1.88 3.93 19.43
C PRO A 129 2.89 4.91 18.80
N ASP A 130 3.90 4.42 18.06
CA ASP A 130 5.09 5.19 17.69
C ASP A 130 5.11 5.61 16.21
N ILE A 131 3.94 5.73 15.58
CA ILE A 131 3.84 6.18 14.19
C ILE A 131 3.76 7.70 14.14
N GLU A 132 4.74 8.32 13.48
CA GLU A 132 4.81 9.78 13.32
C GLU A 132 3.72 10.30 12.38
N ARG A 133 3.59 9.65 11.21
CA ARG A 133 2.62 10.03 10.18
C ARG A 133 2.35 8.92 9.19
N LEU A 134 1.29 9.09 8.41
CA LEU A 134 0.95 8.25 7.28
C LEU A 134 1.18 8.99 5.96
N LEU A 135 1.78 8.30 5.00
CA LEU A 135 1.84 8.69 3.59
C LEU A 135 0.92 7.76 2.81
N LEU A 136 -0.22 8.23 2.39
CA LEU A 136 -1.24 7.42 1.73
C LEU A 136 -1.31 7.79 0.24
N TRP A 137 -0.89 6.86 -0.62
CA TRP A 137 -1.01 6.97 -2.06
C TRP A 137 -2.29 6.30 -2.54
N GLN A 138 -3.23 7.08 -3.07
CA GLN A 138 -4.48 6.60 -3.65
C GLN A 138 -5.19 5.51 -2.80
N PRO A 139 -5.53 5.76 -1.54
CA PRO A 139 -6.06 4.73 -0.64
C PRO A 139 -7.33 4.07 -1.17
N VAL A 140 -7.50 2.79 -0.88
CA VAL A 140 -8.77 2.09 -1.06
C VAL A 140 -9.70 2.47 0.08
N VAL A 141 -10.69 3.31 -0.20
CA VAL A 141 -11.59 3.84 0.82
C VAL A 141 -12.75 2.89 1.16
N ASN A 142 -13.10 1.99 0.24
CA ASN A 142 -14.19 1.02 0.38
C ASN A 142 -13.78 -0.32 -0.21
N GLY A 143 -13.55 -1.30 0.66
CA GLY A 143 -13.08 -2.62 0.28
C GLY A 143 -14.10 -3.44 -0.49
N GLU A 144 -15.39 -3.27 -0.22
CA GLU A 144 -16.48 -3.91 -0.97
C GLU A 144 -16.46 -3.50 -2.45
N GLN A 145 -16.31 -2.19 -2.71
CA GLN A 145 -16.19 -1.69 -4.08
C GLN A 145 -14.91 -2.17 -4.74
N TYR A 146 -13.80 -2.19 -4.01
CA TYR A 146 -12.51 -2.67 -4.48
C TYR A 146 -12.56 -4.16 -4.85
N LEU A 147 -13.12 -5.00 -3.98
CA LEU A 147 -13.31 -6.42 -4.26
C LEU A 147 -14.15 -6.63 -5.53
N ASN A 148 -15.25 -5.88 -5.70
CA ASN A 148 -16.07 -5.95 -6.89
C ASN A 148 -15.31 -5.53 -8.15
N GLN A 149 -14.43 -4.52 -8.07
CA GLN A 149 -13.56 -4.12 -9.18
C GLN A 149 -12.55 -5.23 -9.51
N PHE A 150 -11.94 -5.84 -8.51
CA PHE A 150 -11.01 -6.95 -8.68
C PHE A 150 -11.68 -8.16 -9.36
N LEU A 151 -12.87 -8.56 -8.91
CA LEU A 151 -13.61 -9.67 -9.53
C LEU A 151 -14.01 -9.39 -11.00
N ARG A 152 -14.22 -8.13 -11.39
CA ARG A 152 -14.47 -7.74 -12.78
C ARG A 152 -13.30 -8.02 -13.72
N ILE A 153 -12.06 -8.06 -13.22
CA ILE A 153 -10.89 -8.42 -14.03
C ILE A 153 -11.03 -9.83 -14.59
N LYS A 154 -11.53 -10.77 -13.76
CA LYS A 154 -11.80 -12.14 -14.21
C LYS A 154 -12.83 -12.16 -15.35
N MET A 155 -13.93 -11.45 -15.18
CA MET A 155 -14.97 -11.36 -16.21
C MET A 155 -14.46 -10.79 -17.53
N ALA A 156 -13.64 -9.72 -17.46
CA ALA A 156 -13.02 -9.12 -18.64
C ALA A 156 -12.07 -10.11 -19.35
N SER A 157 -11.27 -10.85 -18.60
CA SER A 157 -10.38 -11.90 -19.13
C SER A 157 -11.14 -13.04 -19.81
N GLU A 158 -12.25 -13.50 -19.24
CA GLU A 158 -13.10 -14.55 -19.82
C GLU A 158 -13.73 -14.07 -21.15
N MET A 159 -14.18 -12.82 -21.23
CA MET A 159 -14.72 -12.22 -22.46
C MET A 159 -13.66 -12.12 -23.57
N LEU A 160 -12.43 -11.70 -23.22
CA LEU A 160 -11.33 -11.59 -24.19
C LEU A 160 -10.87 -12.95 -24.74
N SER A 161 -11.05 -14.03 -23.98
CA SER A 161 -10.71 -15.41 -24.39
C SER A 161 -11.76 -16.04 -25.33
N GLY A 162 -12.74 -15.26 -25.82
CA GLY A 162 -13.74 -15.71 -26.81
C GLY A 162 -14.95 -16.42 -26.23
N GLY A 163 -15.11 -16.39 -24.89
CA GLY A 163 -16.26 -16.91 -24.18
C GLY A 163 -17.28 -15.82 -23.82
N GLN A 164 -18.53 -16.20 -23.60
CA GLN A 164 -19.41 -15.37 -22.76
C GLN A 164 -18.87 -15.45 -21.33
N ALA A 165 -18.89 -14.34 -20.58
CA ALA A 165 -18.55 -14.39 -19.15
C ALA A 165 -19.43 -15.47 -18.50
N GLN A 166 -18.77 -16.55 -18.02
CA GLN A 166 -19.48 -17.71 -17.46
C GLN A 166 -20.15 -17.38 -16.12
N SER A 167 -19.70 -16.29 -15.47
CA SER A 167 -20.17 -15.89 -14.15
C SER A 167 -20.21 -14.38 -14.03
N GLY A 168 -21.29 -13.82 -13.49
CA GLY A 168 -21.36 -12.42 -13.08
C GLY A 168 -20.61 -12.20 -11.76
N THR A 169 -20.33 -10.94 -11.41
CA THR A 169 -19.73 -10.60 -10.10
C THR A 169 -20.53 -11.21 -8.94
N LYS A 170 -21.85 -11.29 -9.07
CA LYS A 170 -22.74 -11.91 -8.07
C LYS A 170 -22.48 -13.40 -7.89
N ASP A 171 -22.27 -14.12 -9.00
CA ASP A 171 -22.00 -15.57 -8.96
C ASP A 171 -20.61 -15.85 -8.37
N LEU A 172 -19.61 -15.02 -8.71
CA LEU A 172 -18.28 -15.10 -8.11
C LEU A 172 -18.33 -14.87 -6.60
N ARG A 173 -19.13 -13.92 -6.16
CA ARG A 173 -19.32 -13.68 -4.72
C ARG A 173 -20.03 -14.85 -4.03
N ALA A 174 -21.05 -15.43 -4.66
CA ALA A 174 -21.72 -16.61 -4.12
C ALA A 174 -20.75 -17.80 -3.95
N LYS A 175 -19.79 -17.98 -4.86
CA LYS A 175 -18.72 -18.99 -4.70
C LYS A 175 -17.84 -18.71 -3.49
N LEU A 176 -17.40 -17.47 -3.32
CA LEU A 176 -16.61 -17.06 -2.13
C LEU A 176 -17.41 -17.29 -0.84
N GLU A 177 -18.70 -16.97 -0.82
CA GLU A 177 -19.60 -17.21 0.32
C GLU A 177 -19.80 -18.72 0.59
N ALA A 178 -19.76 -19.54 -0.46
CA ALA A 178 -19.79 -21.00 -0.34
C ALA A 178 -18.46 -21.62 0.10
N GLY A 179 -17.39 -20.81 0.28
CA GLY A 179 -16.09 -21.30 0.72
C GLY A 179 -15.12 -21.64 -0.41
N GLU A 180 -15.42 -21.25 -1.64
CA GLU A 180 -14.58 -21.52 -2.81
C GLU A 180 -13.68 -20.33 -3.13
N GLY A 181 -12.35 -20.54 -3.18
CA GLY A 181 -11.40 -19.55 -3.67
C GLY A 181 -11.58 -19.29 -5.17
N ILE A 182 -11.20 -18.10 -5.61
CA ILE A 182 -11.36 -17.68 -7.01
C ILE A 182 -10.05 -17.18 -7.57
N GLU A 183 -9.64 -17.76 -8.69
CA GLU A 183 -8.49 -17.23 -9.44
C GLU A 183 -8.92 -16.02 -10.26
N VAL A 184 -8.19 -14.91 -10.10
CA VAL A 184 -8.38 -13.64 -10.81
C VAL A 184 -7.03 -13.15 -11.33
N GLY A 185 -6.84 -13.12 -12.63
CA GLY A 185 -5.61 -12.62 -13.24
C GLY A 185 -4.33 -13.34 -12.80
N GLY A 186 -4.41 -14.65 -12.53
CA GLY A 186 -3.29 -15.46 -12.04
C GLY A 186 -3.12 -15.46 -10.52
N TYR A 187 -3.96 -14.76 -9.77
CA TYR A 187 -3.94 -14.72 -8.30
C TYR A 187 -5.12 -15.50 -7.72
N MET A 188 -4.84 -16.46 -6.87
CA MET A 188 -5.87 -17.19 -6.13
C MET A 188 -6.39 -16.31 -4.97
N LEU A 189 -7.57 -15.75 -5.09
CA LEU A 189 -8.23 -15.03 -4.01
C LEU A 189 -8.82 -16.02 -3.01
N GLY A 190 -8.21 -16.10 -1.83
CA GLY A 190 -8.71 -16.91 -0.71
C GLY A 190 -9.99 -16.32 -0.11
N VAL A 191 -10.86 -17.18 0.40
CA VAL A 191 -12.17 -16.79 0.98
C VAL A 191 -12.02 -15.83 2.16
N THR A 192 -11.05 -16.07 3.03
CA THR A 192 -10.79 -15.21 4.19
C THR A 192 -10.34 -13.82 3.74
N MET A 193 -9.37 -13.74 2.85
CA MET A 193 -8.90 -12.46 2.30
C MET A 193 -10.04 -11.70 1.60
N ALA A 194 -10.87 -12.37 0.81
CA ALA A 194 -12.03 -11.75 0.14
C ALA A 194 -13.02 -11.14 1.14
N ARG A 195 -13.32 -11.87 2.22
CA ARG A 195 -14.21 -11.42 3.29
C ARG A 195 -13.62 -10.23 4.04
N ASP A 196 -12.34 -10.28 4.34
CA ASP A 196 -11.66 -9.22 5.09
C ASP A 196 -11.56 -7.95 4.22
N LEU A 197 -11.18 -8.08 2.95
CA LEU A 197 -11.20 -6.96 1.99
C LEU A 197 -12.58 -6.31 1.90
N ALA A 198 -13.66 -7.11 1.79
CA ALA A 198 -15.02 -6.56 1.69
C ALA A 198 -15.43 -5.74 2.92
N ARG A 199 -14.86 -6.01 4.08
CA ARG A 199 -15.15 -5.30 5.34
C ARG A 199 -14.38 -4.00 5.51
N LEU A 200 -13.31 -3.78 4.72
CA LEU A 200 -12.51 -2.57 4.84
C LEU A 200 -13.34 -1.33 4.56
N LYS A 201 -13.38 -0.45 5.54
CA LYS A 201 -13.97 0.89 5.45
C LYS A 201 -13.03 1.86 6.12
N LEU A 202 -12.34 2.63 5.31
CA LEU A 202 -11.34 3.55 5.81
C LEU A 202 -11.94 4.61 6.74
N ALA A 203 -13.21 4.98 6.52
CA ALA A 203 -13.95 5.90 7.36
C ALA A 203 -14.07 5.44 8.83
N ASP A 204 -14.11 4.12 9.07
CA ASP A 204 -14.35 3.57 10.41
C ASP A 204 -13.07 3.60 11.29
N THR A 205 -11.90 3.97 10.72
CA THR A 205 -10.60 3.92 11.41
C THR A 205 -9.83 5.23 11.26
N PRO A 206 -10.24 6.31 11.93
CA PRO A 206 -9.44 7.53 11.95
C PRO A 206 -8.08 7.25 12.61
N PRO A 207 -6.95 7.55 11.94
CA PRO A 207 -5.63 7.25 12.48
C PRO A 207 -5.26 8.22 13.62
N PRO A 208 -4.38 7.78 14.56
CA PRO A 208 -3.98 8.61 15.70
C PRO A 208 -2.87 9.62 15.37
N CYS A 209 -2.44 9.70 14.12
CA CYS A 209 -1.31 10.53 13.68
C CYS A 209 -1.64 11.34 12.42
N PRO A 210 -0.84 12.36 12.06
CA PRO A 210 -1.03 13.14 10.85
C PRO A 210 -0.99 12.30 9.56
N VAL A 211 -1.72 12.74 8.55
CA VAL A 211 -1.88 12.03 7.27
C VAL A 211 -1.54 12.95 6.10
N GLU A 212 -0.67 12.47 5.22
CA GLU A 212 -0.46 13.00 3.88
C GLU A 212 -1.22 12.11 2.89
N TRP A 213 -2.32 12.61 2.37
CA TRP A 213 -3.20 11.90 1.45
C TRP A 213 -2.97 12.40 0.02
N ILE A 214 -2.37 11.55 -0.82
CA ILE A 214 -2.02 11.92 -2.19
C ILE A 214 -2.78 11.03 -3.17
N GLU A 215 -3.53 11.67 -4.06
CA GLU A 215 -4.25 11.01 -5.16
C GLU A 215 -3.67 11.40 -6.52
N ILE A 216 -3.92 10.56 -7.52
CA ILE A 216 -3.66 10.85 -8.93
C ILE A 216 -5.01 11.06 -9.61
N GLY A 217 -5.14 12.19 -10.27
CA GLY A 217 -6.34 12.63 -10.97
C GLY A 217 -6.04 13.23 -12.32
N ALA A 218 -7.05 13.83 -12.94
CA ALA A 218 -6.93 14.50 -14.22
C ALA A 218 -6.20 15.86 -14.14
N ASP A 219 -6.32 16.53 -13.00
CA ASP A 219 -5.79 17.87 -12.76
C ASP A 219 -5.13 17.95 -11.37
N ASP A 220 -4.16 18.85 -11.24
CA ASP A 220 -3.57 19.16 -9.93
C ASP A 220 -4.57 19.92 -9.07
N SER A 221 -4.75 19.47 -7.83
CA SER A 221 -5.72 20.03 -6.87
C SER A 221 -5.35 19.65 -5.44
N ASP A 222 -5.81 20.42 -4.49
CA ASP A 222 -5.76 20.04 -3.06
C ASP A 222 -7.02 19.26 -2.62
N THR A 223 -7.94 18.99 -3.54
CA THR A 223 -9.20 18.31 -3.27
C THR A 223 -9.18 16.90 -3.84
N PRO A 224 -9.26 15.86 -3.03
CA PRO A 224 -9.38 14.49 -3.50
C PRO A 224 -10.75 14.21 -4.12
N ASN A 225 -10.92 13.01 -4.69
CA ASN A 225 -12.21 12.59 -5.23
C ASN A 225 -13.31 12.60 -4.14
N LEU A 226 -14.60 12.67 -4.56
CA LEU A 226 -15.73 12.83 -3.64
C LEU A 226 -15.83 11.77 -2.54
N SER A 227 -15.42 10.54 -2.83
CA SER A 227 -15.48 9.45 -1.85
C SER A 227 -14.39 9.62 -0.78
N SER A 228 -13.21 10.01 -1.19
CA SER A 228 -12.07 10.30 -0.32
C SER A 228 -12.31 11.58 0.48
N GLN A 229 -12.88 12.63 -0.16
CA GLN A 229 -13.16 13.89 0.51
C GLN A 229 -14.03 13.71 1.75
N ARG A 230 -15.06 12.87 1.68
CA ARG A 230 -15.93 12.59 2.84
C ARG A 230 -15.14 11.99 4.00
N ILE A 231 -14.26 11.05 3.73
CA ILE A 231 -13.42 10.42 4.76
C ILE A 231 -12.43 11.40 5.36
N VAL A 232 -11.81 12.22 4.50
CA VAL A 232 -10.89 13.29 4.95
C VAL A 232 -11.63 14.28 5.87
N ASP A 233 -12.85 14.67 5.53
CA ASP A 233 -13.66 15.58 6.34
C ASP A 233 -14.09 14.93 7.66
N ASP A 234 -14.46 13.65 7.65
CA ASP A 234 -14.78 12.88 8.85
C ASP A 234 -13.56 12.76 9.77
N TRP A 235 -12.37 12.45 9.22
CA TRP A 235 -11.13 12.37 9.99
C TRP A 235 -10.70 13.73 10.56
N ARG A 236 -10.82 14.81 9.78
CA ARG A 236 -10.58 16.18 10.27
C ARG A 236 -11.53 16.55 11.40
N THR A 237 -12.80 16.15 11.29
CA THR A 237 -13.81 16.36 12.36
C THR A 237 -13.46 15.53 13.61
N ALA A 238 -12.87 14.37 13.45
CA ALA A 238 -12.34 13.54 14.54
C ALA A 238 -11.00 14.06 15.13
N GLY A 239 -10.46 15.19 14.60
CA GLY A 239 -9.24 15.83 15.10
C GLY A 239 -7.95 15.37 14.42
N VAL A 240 -8.02 14.56 13.37
CA VAL A 240 -6.82 14.13 12.60
C VAL A 240 -6.36 15.27 11.69
N SER A 241 -5.07 15.59 11.72
CA SER A 241 -4.46 16.49 10.74
C SER A 241 -4.30 15.76 9.41
N VAL A 242 -5.07 16.16 8.38
CA VAL A 242 -5.01 15.55 7.05
C VAL A 242 -4.69 16.60 6.01
N HIS A 243 -3.55 16.45 5.36
CA HIS A 243 -3.17 17.22 4.18
C HIS A 243 -3.48 16.41 2.93
N THR A 244 -4.10 17.05 1.95
CA THR A 244 -4.54 16.39 0.73
C THR A 244 -3.88 17.01 -0.50
N ARG A 245 -3.47 16.19 -1.45
CA ARG A 245 -3.03 16.62 -2.78
C ARG A 245 -3.57 15.67 -3.83
N THR A 246 -4.08 16.20 -4.93
CA THR A 246 -4.38 15.46 -6.15
C THR A 246 -3.41 15.92 -7.22
N LEU A 247 -2.72 15.00 -7.85
CA LEU A 247 -1.69 15.26 -8.84
C LEU A 247 -2.13 14.77 -10.21
N ASN A 248 -1.87 15.55 -11.24
CA ASN A 248 -2.08 15.10 -12.60
C ASN A 248 -1.14 13.95 -12.94
N GLY A 249 -1.68 12.84 -13.43
CA GLY A 249 -0.89 11.68 -13.80
C GLY A 249 -1.73 10.46 -14.15
N GLU A 250 -1.03 9.40 -14.54
CA GLU A 250 -1.63 8.11 -14.85
C GLU A 250 -1.63 7.19 -13.63
N SER A 251 -2.69 6.42 -13.49
CA SER A 251 -2.83 5.40 -12.44
C SER A 251 -1.90 4.22 -12.71
N PHE A 252 -0.60 4.38 -12.49
CA PHE A 252 0.48 3.44 -12.82
C PHE A 252 0.29 2.03 -12.23
N TRP A 253 -0.56 1.86 -11.23
CA TRP A 253 -0.87 0.56 -10.62
C TRP A 253 -1.88 -0.28 -11.43
N VAL A 254 -2.50 0.28 -12.49
CA VAL A 254 -3.45 -0.44 -13.36
C VAL A 254 -3.09 -0.40 -14.84
N THR A 255 -2.14 0.43 -15.26
CA THR A 255 -1.71 0.54 -16.67
C THR A 255 -1.07 -0.77 -17.15
N GLN A 256 -1.25 -1.09 -18.44
CA GLN A 256 -0.61 -2.27 -19.04
C GLN A 256 0.90 -2.09 -19.18
N GLU A 257 1.33 -0.90 -19.59
CA GLU A 257 2.74 -0.55 -19.68
C GLU A 257 3.21 0.07 -18.38
N ILE A 258 4.50 -0.06 -18.09
CA ILE A 258 5.13 0.55 -16.92
C ILE A 258 5.19 2.05 -17.14
N THR A 259 4.28 2.77 -16.51
CA THR A 259 4.26 4.23 -16.49
C THR A 259 4.83 4.78 -15.19
N GLY A 260 5.09 6.08 -15.14
CA GLY A 260 5.61 6.75 -13.96
C GLY A 260 4.91 8.09 -13.74
N CYS A 261 4.89 8.54 -12.51
CA CYS A 261 4.38 9.84 -12.09
C CYS A 261 5.47 10.58 -11.30
N PRO A 262 6.38 11.32 -11.97
CA PRO A 262 7.46 12.05 -11.30
C PRO A 262 6.97 13.08 -10.29
N SER A 263 5.83 13.74 -10.56
CA SER A 263 5.20 14.69 -9.64
C SER A 263 4.83 14.05 -8.30
N LEU A 264 4.43 12.77 -8.31
CA LEU A 264 4.15 12.02 -7.07
C LEU A 264 5.41 11.84 -6.21
N ILE A 265 6.56 11.54 -6.84
CA ILE A 265 7.85 11.41 -6.12
C ILE A 265 8.21 12.74 -5.44
N GLU A 266 8.08 13.85 -6.17
CA GLU A 266 8.43 15.18 -5.67
C GLU A 266 7.48 15.60 -4.54
N ALA A 267 6.17 15.52 -4.75
CA ALA A 267 5.15 15.87 -3.77
C ALA A 267 5.28 15.03 -2.48
N THR A 268 5.58 13.73 -2.61
CA THR A 268 5.77 12.85 -1.46
C THR A 268 7.04 13.21 -0.68
N SER A 269 8.13 13.55 -1.38
CA SER A 269 9.35 14.00 -0.72
C SER A 269 9.18 15.35 -0.02
N GLU A 270 8.41 16.26 -0.60
CA GLU A 270 8.04 17.53 0.04
C GLU A 270 7.21 17.31 1.30
N ALA A 271 6.21 16.44 1.25
CA ALA A 271 5.35 16.10 2.38
C ALA A 271 6.13 15.58 3.59
N VAL A 272 7.18 14.80 3.38
CA VAL A 272 8.05 14.30 4.45
C VAL A 272 9.00 15.39 4.99
N ARG A 273 9.47 16.30 4.12
CA ARG A 273 10.39 17.39 4.51
C ARG A 273 9.69 18.59 5.15
N GLY A 274 8.43 18.84 4.78
CA GLY A 274 7.76 20.11 4.99
C GLY A 274 7.07 20.34 6.34
N HIS A 275 7.16 19.40 7.27
CA HIS A 275 6.55 19.56 8.59
C HIS A 275 7.60 19.29 9.68
N PRO A 276 8.18 20.37 10.25
CA PRO A 276 9.01 20.26 11.45
C PRO A 276 8.18 19.89 12.67
#